data_d36dd0a49fd3b2e880bd4a5d7f38814f
#
_entry.id   d36dd0a49fd3b2e880bd4a5d7f38814f
#
_cell.length_a   1.000
_cell.length_b   1.000
_cell.length_c   1.000
_cell.angle_alpha   90.00
_cell.angle_beta   90.00
_cell.angle_gamma   90.00
#
_symmetry.space_group_name_H-M   'P 1'
#
loop_
_entity.id
_entity.type
_entity.pdbx_description
1 polymer ?
#
loop_
_entity_poly.entity_id
_entity_poly.type
_entity_poly.pdbx_seq_one_letter_code
_entity_poly.pdbx_strand_id
1 'polypeptide(L)'
;IQASKRWVEKMNGLMESMQTSSGLRLSLRWKNKRAEKEEQLDTRALVELLQKDAEIMRPEEIDKISQHFRSKIEEARKLAGDTGAVQSFHATMREVLDYRKWFEFQLECQKTGEKKKELTDRVFFTFSGGEKAMSMYVPLFSAVAAKYAGAREDAPKMISLDEAFAGVDEMNIRDMFRLIVEFEFNFMINSQILWGDYDTVPALAIYQLIRPENARFVSVIRYLWNGKKKVMVTDQMAQKG
;
A
#
# COMPACT_ATOMS: atom_id res chain seq x y z
N ILE A 1 14.01 10.42 6.10
CA ILE A 1 14.62 9.18 5.56
C ILE A 1 14.62 8.09 6.62
N GLN A 2 15.14 8.30 7.83
CA GLN A 2 15.18 7.26 8.88
C GLN A 2 13.80 6.80 9.35
N ALA A 3 12.84 7.72 9.49
CA ALA A 3 11.46 7.38 9.81
C ALA A 3 10.82 6.52 8.70
N SER A 4 11.10 6.83 7.43
CA SER A 4 10.59 6.07 6.29
C SER A 4 11.22 4.68 6.19
N LYS A 5 12.52 4.53 6.53
CA LYS A 5 13.15 3.20 6.61
C LYS A 5 12.48 2.32 7.66
N ARG A 6 12.28 2.84 8.87
CA ARG A 6 11.57 2.12 9.95
C ARG A 6 10.15 1.73 9.56
N TRP A 7 9.47 2.60 8.79
CA TRP A 7 8.14 2.29 8.28
C TRP A 7 8.17 1.12 7.28
N VAL A 8 9.14 1.10 6.35
CA VAL A 8 9.31 0.00 5.39
C VAL A 8 9.69 -1.31 6.10
N GLU A 9 10.57 -1.25 7.11
CA GLU A 9 10.94 -2.41 7.93
C GLU A 9 9.72 -2.99 8.65
N LYS A 10 8.89 -2.13 9.25
CA LYS A 10 7.64 -2.55 9.89
C LYS A 10 6.67 -3.17 8.89
N MET A 11 6.50 -2.56 7.72
CA MET A 11 5.67 -3.08 6.66
C MET A 11 6.15 -4.46 6.17
N ASN A 12 7.47 -4.65 6.01
CA ASN A 12 8.06 -5.95 5.67
C ASN A 12 7.80 -7.00 6.74
N GLY A 13 7.97 -6.66 8.02
CA GLY A 13 7.66 -7.56 9.12
C GLY A 13 6.20 -8.04 9.10
N LEU A 14 5.27 -7.14 8.79
CA LEU A 14 3.86 -7.49 8.60
C LEU A 14 3.65 -8.41 7.39
N MET A 15 4.25 -8.12 6.24
CA MET A 15 4.13 -8.95 5.03
C MET A 15 4.76 -10.34 5.20
N GLU A 16 5.87 -10.45 5.93
CA GLU A 16 6.54 -11.73 6.21
C GLU A 16 5.75 -12.62 7.16
N SER A 17 4.99 -12.03 8.10
CA SER A 17 4.12 -12.77 9.01
C SER A 17 2.90 -13.37 8.33
N MET A 18 2.51 -12.86 7.15
CA MET A 18 1.34 -13.32 6.43
C MET A 18 1.60 -14.64 5.72
N GLN A 19 0.79 -15.63 6.04
CA GLN A 19 0.75 -16.89 5.32
C GLN A 19 -0.40 -16.88 4.32
N THR A 20 -0.05 -16.83 3.04
CA THR A 20 -1.05 -17.01 1.98
C THR A 20 -1.26 -18.48 1.70
N SER A 21 -2.47 -18.89 1.34
CA SER A 21 -2.79 -20.27 0.96
C SER A 21 -1.95 -20.78 -0.22
N SER A 22 -1.51 -19.87 -1.09
CA SER A 22 -0.64 -20.18 -2.24
C SER A 22 0.85 -20.29 -1.89
N GLY A 23 1.25 -20.02 -0.62
CA GLY A 23 2.65 -19.96 -0.21
C GLY A 23 3.43 -18.78 -0.80
N LEU A 24 2.73 -17.78 -1.33
CA LEU A 24 3.33 -16.55 -1.84
C LEU A 24 3.71 -15.64 -0.68
N ARG A 25 4.96 -15.21 -0.62
CA ARG A 25 5.48 -14.20 0.30
C ARG A 25 5.88 -12.96 -0.49
N LEU A 26 5.63 -11.80 0.09
CA LEU A 26 5.94 -10.50 -0.49
C LEU A 26 6.85 -9.71 0.44
N SER A 27 7.70 -8.88 -0.13
CA SER A 27 8.51 -7.92 0.62
C SER A 27 8.77 -6.70 -0.23
N LEU A 28 8.90 -5.55 0.42
CA LEU A 28 9.25 -4.28 -0.21
C LEU A 28 10.74 -4.01 -0.03
N ARG A 29 11.46 -3.84 -1.13
CA ARG A 29 12.86 -3.46 -1.12
C ARG A 29 13.00 -1.97 -1.38
N TRP A 30 13.66 -1.29 -0.46
CA TRP A 30 14.03 0.11 -0.63
C TRP A 30 15.44 0.19 -1.20
N LYS A 31 15.55 0.58 -2.46
CA LYS A 31 16.79 0.62 -3.22
C LYS A 31 17.25 2.06 -3.45
N ASN A 32 18.52 2.31 -3.20
CA ASN A 32 19.14 3.59 -3.53
C ASN A 32 19.27 3.73 -5.05
N LYS A 33 18.84 4.86 -5.61
CA LYS A 33 19.10 5.18 -7.00
C LYS A 33 20.58 5.43 -7.22
N ARG A 34 21.09 5.00 -8.37
CA ARG A 34 22.42 5.32 -8.82
C ARG A 34 22.46 6.71 -9.44
N ALA A 35 23.65 7.30 -9.48
CA ALA A 35 23.90 8.52 -10.24
C ALA A 35 23.63 8.26 -11.74
N GLU A 36 23.00 9.22 -12.39
CA GLU A 36 22.72 9.17 -13.83
C GLU A 36 23.78 9.92 -14.64
N LYS A 37 24.56 10.79 -13.96
CA LYS A 37 25.65 11.60 -14.54
C LYS A 37 26.83 11.64 -13.58
N GLU A 38 28.00 11.96 -14.11
CA GLU A 38 29.26 12.04 -13.34
C GLU A 38 29.23 13.10 -12.22
N GLU A 39 28.49 14.20 -12.45
CA GLU A 39 28.35 15.28 -11.46
C GLU A 39 27.34 14.94 -10.35
N GLN A 40 26.67 13.81 -10.44
CA GLN A 40 25.67 13.38 -9.46
C GLN A 40 26.25 12.37 -8.51
N LEU A 41 25.72 12.36 -7.30
CA LEU A 41 26.02 11.37 -6.29
C LEU A 41 24.97 10.25 -6.32
N ASP A 42 25.39 9.01 -6.13
CA ASP A 42 24.49 7.94 -5.75
C ASP A 42 23.73 8.34 -4.48
N THR A 43 22.48 7.92 -4.38
CA THR A 43 21.62 8.28 -3.22
C THR A 43 22.29 7.91 -1.89
N ARG A 44 23.04 6.81 -1.82
CA ARG A 44 23.73 6.40 -0.61
C ARG A 44 24.79 7.45 -0.20
N ALA A 45 25.63 7.82 -1.13
CA ALA A 45 26.70 8.81 -0.89
C ALA A 45 26.09 10.20 -0.54
N LEU A 46 25.02 10.60 -1.24
CA LEU A 46 24.32 11.84 -0.95
C LEU A 46 23.74 11.86 0.47
N VAL A 47 23.06 10.78 0.89
CA VAL A 47 22.48 10.68 2.24
C VAL A 47 23.56 10.65 3.32
N GLU A 48 24.66 9.93 3.10
CA GLU A 48 25.80 9.90 4.01
C GLU A 48 26.40 11.30 4.20
N LEU A 49 26.55 12.08 3.14
CA LEU A 49 27.04 13.46 3.23
C LEU A 49 26.04 14.39 3.92
N LEU A 50 24.74 14.32 3.58
CA LEU A 50 23.72 15.16 4.20
C LEU A 50 23.46 14.87 5.68
N GLN A 51 23.93 13.73 6.19
CA GLN A 51 23.86 13.38 7.63
C GLN A 51 25.06 13.85 8.43
N LYS A 52 26.12 14.34 7.78
CA LYS A 52 27.27 14.93 8.46
C LYS A 52 26.90 16.29 9.05
N ASP A 53 27.54 16.62 10.16
CA ASP A 53 27.44 17.95 10.70
C ASP A 53 28.14 18.97 9.75
N ALA A 54 27.45 20.06 9.46
CA ALA A 54 27.92 21.09 8.54
C ALA A 54 29.29 21.69 8.99
N GLU A 55 29.52 21.72 10.29
CA GLU A 55 30.78 22.27 10.85
C GLU A 55 32.02 21.37 10.59
N ILE A 56 31.78 20.07 10.35
CA ILE A 56 32.88 19.11 10.09
C ILE A 56 32.97 18.73 8.60
N MET A 57 32.12 19.30 7.76
CA MET A 57 32.17 19.03 6.32
C MET A 57 33.37 19.67 5.67
N ARG A 58 34.08 18.90 4.87
CA ARG A 58 35.20 19.45 4.05
C ARG A 58 34.64 20.25 2.86
N PRO A 59 35.33 21.28 2.40
CA PRO A 59 34.93 22.07 1.24
C PRO A 59 34.57 21.20 0.00
N GLU A 60 35.36 20.16 -0.27
CA GLU A 60 35.14 19.23 -1.38
C GLU A 60 33.83 18.45 -1.24
N GLU A 61 33.38 18.17 -0.02
CA GLU A 61 32.12 17.49 0.22
C GLU A 61 30.93 18.40 -0.02
N ILE A 62 31.05 19.66 0.35
CA ILE A 62 30.08 20.72 0.08
C ILE A 62 29.95 20.94 -1.44
N ASP A 63 31.07 20.98 -2.15
CA ASP A 63 31.11 21.14 -3.60
C ASP A 63 30.40 19.96 -4.31
N LYS A 64 30.63 18.72 -3.88
CA LYS A 64 29.96 17.53 -4.41
C LYS A 64 28.45 17.60 -4.25
N ILE A 65 27.95 18.01 -3.08
CA ILE A 65 26.52 18.20 -2.82
C ILE A 65 25.97 19.30 -3.73
N SER A 66 26.69 20.40 -3.85
CA SER A 66 26.30 21.54 -4.68
C SER A 66 26.20 21.16 -6.16
N GLN A 67 27.19 20.44 -6.69
CA GLN A 67 27.21 19.93 -8.06
C GLN A 67 26.04 18.97 -8.32
N HIS A 68 25.80 18.04 -7.38
CA HIS A 68 24.67 17.12 -7.48
C HIS A 68 23.34 17.86 -7.63
N PHE A 69 23.04 18.80 -6.74
CA PHE A 69 21.77 19.53 -6.79
C PHE A 69 21.67 20.47 -7.99
N ARG A 70 22.75 21.10 -8.42
CA ARG A 70 22.78 21.89 -9.67
C ARG A 70 22.40 21.02 -10.87
N SER A 71 23.03 19.86 -11.02
CA SER A 71 22.75 18.93 -12.11
C SER A 71 21.27 18.48 -12.09
N LYS A 72 20.72 18.15 -10.91
CA LYS A 72 19.30 17.76 -10.79
C LYS A 72 18.32 18.91 -11.09
N ILE A 73 18.66 20.15 -10.71
CA ILE A 73 17.85 21.33 -11.04
C ILE A 73 17.84 21.58 -12.55
N GLU A 74 18.99 21.45 -13.20
CA GLU A 74 19.10 21.60 -14.66
C GLU A 74 18.30 20.55 -15.40
N GLU A 75 18.31 19.29 -14.95
CA GLU A 75 17.48 18.22 -15.49
C GLU A 75 15.98 18.53 -15.35
N ALA A 76 15.55 18.92 -14.16
CA ALA A 76 14.14 19.23 -13.89
C ALA A 76 13.66 20.42 -14.75
N ARG A 77 14.53 21.42 -14.97
CA ARG A 77 14.23 22.56 -15.86
C ARG A 77 14.14 22.18 -17.34
N LYS A 78 15.04 21.30 -17.82
CA LYS A 78 14.99 20.80 -19.20
C LYS A 78 13.69 20.05 -19.46
N LEU A 79 13.33 19.11 -18.58
CA LEU A 79 12.07 18.35 -18.68
C LEU A 79 10.84 19.27 -18.66
N ALA A 80 10.82 20.32 -17.85
CA ALA A 80 9.74 21.29 -17.82
C ALA A 80 9.67 22.12 -19.13
N GLY A 81 10.81 22.50 -19.69
CA GLY A 81 10.90 23.21 -20.98
C GLY A 81 10.38 22.37 -22.14
N ASP A 82 10.73 21.11 -22.20
CA ASP A 82 10.31 20.17 -23.24
C ASP A 82 8.79 19.90 -23.22
N THR A 83 8.17 20.00 -22.05
CA THR A 83 6.70 19.83 -21.88
C THR A 83 5.93 21.15 -22.05
N GLY A 84 6.60 22.27 -22.32
CA GLY A 84 5.97 23.60 -22.45
C GLY A 84 5.41 24.17 -21.15
N ALA A 85 5.66 23.51 -20.02
CA ALA A 85 5.21 23.94 -18.70
C ALA A 85 6.21 24.92 -18.06
N VAL A 86 5.79 26.16 -17.83
CA VAL A 86 6.57 27.13 -17.04
C VAL A 86 6.47 26.73 -15.56
N GLN A 87 7.38 25.87 -15.11
CA GLN A 87 7.48 25.57 -13.69
C GLN A 87 8.19 26.71 -12.94
N SER A 88 7.60 27.11 -11.81
CA SER A 88 8.25 28.08 -10.93
C SER A 88 9.49 27.44 -10.28
N PHE A 89 10.49 28.27 -9.95
CA PHE A 89 11.69 27.81 -9.22
C PHE A 89 11.35 26.98 -7.96
N HIS A 90 10.33 27.41 -7.23
CA HIS A 90 9.85 26.68 -6.04
C HIS A 90 9.32 25.27 -6.35
N ALA A 91 8.60 25.10 -7.46
CA ALA A 91 8.11 23.79 -7.89
C ALA A 91 9.28 22.87 -8.25
N THR A 92 10.26 23.37 -9.00
CA THR A 92 11.49 22.63 -9.35
C THR A 92 12.27 22.23 -8.09
N MET A 93 12.47 23.15 -7.13
CA MET A 93 13.16 22.85 -5.88
C MET A 93 12.43 21.83 -5.04
N ARG A 94 11.10 21.93 -4.94
CA ARG A 94 10.28 20.93 -4.23
C ARG A 94 10.42 19.54 -4.84
N GLU A 95 10.49 19.45 -6.15
CA GLU A 95 10.67 18.20 -6.87
C GLU A 95 12.05 17.59 -6.65
N VAL A 96 13.11 18.37 -6.77
CA VAL A 96 14.51 17.92 -6.62
C VAL A 96 14.83 17.53 -5.18
N LEU A 97 14.30 18.28 -4.20
CA LEU A 97 14.50 18.03 -2.78
C LEU A 97 13.55 16.96 -2.20
N ASP A 98 12.63 16.45 -2.97
CA ASP A 98 11.76 15.36 -2.51
C ASP A 98 12.56 14.06 -2.39
N TYR A 99 13.06 13.78 -1.18
CA TYR A 99 13.87 12.58 -0.90
C TYR A 99 13.16 11.27 -1.24
N ARG A 100 11.83 11.25 -1.35
CA ARG A 100 11.07 10.07 -1.76
C ARG A 100 11.41 9.66 -3.19
N LYS A 101 11.80 10.61 -4.04
CA LYS A 101 12.23 10.39 -5.42
C LYS A 101 13.69 9.92 -5.55
N TRP A 102 14.48 9.98 -4.48
CA TRP A 102 15.87 9.54 -4.47
C TRP A 102 16.01 8.02 -4.33
N PHE A 103 14.91 7.34 -4.03
CA PHE A 103 14.87 5.89 -3.86
C PHE A 103 13.94 5.25 -4.87
N GLU A 104 14.15 3.96 -5.09
CA GLU A 104 13.23 3.08 -5.79
C GLU A 104 12.64 2.08 -4.80
N PHE A 105 11.34 1.87 -4.92
CA PHE A 105 10.65 0.81 -4.20
C PHE A 105 10.41 -0.33 -5.17
N GLN A 106 10.93 -1.50 -4.84
CA GLN A 106 10.73 -2.72 -5.62
C GLN A 106 9.97 -3.71 -4.76
N LEU A 107 8.85 -4.20 -5.27
CA LEU A 107 8.16 -5.32 -4.66
C LEU A 107 8.86 -6.60 -5.07
N GLU A 108 9.23 -7.42 -4.10
CA GLU A 108 9.82 -8.74 -4.29
C GLU A 108 8.82 -9.82 -3.89
N CYS A 109 8.84 -10.92 -4.60
CA CYS A 109 8.00 -12.08 -4.32
C CYS A 109 8.84 -13.34 -4.20
N GLN A 110 8.33 -14.28 -3.41
CA GLN A 110 8.92 -15.60 -3.22
C GLN A 110 7.80 -16.63 -3.05
N LYS A 111 7.80 -17.67 -3.86
CA LYS A 111 6.97 -18.85 -3.64
C LYS A 111 7.74 -19.89 -2.82
N THR A 112 6.99 -20.75 -2.13
CA THR A 112 7.59 -21.84 -1.33
C THR A 112 8.53 -22.68 -2.21
N GLY A 113 9.80 -22.82 -1.79
CA GLY A 113 10.82 -23.54 -2.52
C GLY A 113 11.51 -22.76 -3.66
N GLU A 114 11.08 -21.56 -3.99
CA GLU A 114 11.71 -20.70 -4.98
C GLU A 114 12.62 -19.64 -4.35
N LYS A 115 13.55 -19.10 -5.15
CA LYS A 115 14.34 -17.93 -4.75
C LYS A 115 13.49 -16.66 -4.83
N LYS A 116 13.78 -15.73 -3.93
CA LYS A 116 13.19 -14.40 -3.96
C LYS A 116 13.56 -13.70 -5.28
N LYS A 117 12.58 -13.09 -5.93
CA LYS A 117 12.73 -12.38 -7.20
C LYS A 117 11.91 -11.09 -7.20
N GLU A 118 12.31 -10.15 -8.01
CA GLU A 118 11.56 -8.91 -8.21
C GLU A 118 10.20 -9.20 -8.87
N LEU A 119 9.14 -8.60 -8.34
CA LEU A 119 7.80 -8.67 -8.91
C LEU A 119 7.69 -7.65 -10.04
N THR A 120 8.17 -8.04 -11.21
CA THR A 120 8.00 -7.28 -12.46
C THR A 120 6.65 -7.61 -13.09
N ASP A 121 6.21 -6.81 -14.06
CA ASP A 121 4.99 -7.08 -14.84
C ASP A 121 5.03 -8.50 -15.45
N ARG A 122 6.17 -8.90 -15.97
CA ARG A 122 6.35 -10.25 -16.53
C ARG A 122 6.09 -11.34 -15.50
N VAL A 123 6.57 -11.18 -14.28
CA VAL A 123 6.33 -12.14 -13.18
C VAL A 123 4.87 -12.09 -12.74
N PHE A 124 4.32 -10.88 -12.58
CA PHE A 124 2.92 -10.67 -12.19
C PHE A 124 1.93 -11.34 -13.17
N PHE A 125 2.18 -11.23 -14.47
CA PHE A 125 1.32 -11.89 -15.47
C PHE A 125 1.35 -13.42 -15.42
N THR A 126 2.38 -14.04 -14.83
CA THR A 126 2.42 -15.49 -14.60
C THR A 126 1.62 -15.97 -13.39
N PHE A 127 1.17 -15.05 -12.55
CA PHE A 127 0.41 -15.35 -11.34
C PHE A 127 -1.02 -15.78 -11.67
N SER A 128 -1.57 -16.66 -10.83
CA SER A 128 -3.01 -16.96 -10.81
C SER A 128 -3.80 -15.72 -10.41
N GLY A 129 -5.11 -15.72 -10.62
CA GLY A 129 -5.99 -14.61 -10.21
C GLY A 129 -5.85 -14.29 -8.74
N GLY A 130 -5.83 -15.30 -7.88
CA GLY A 130 -5.64 -15.14 -6.44
C GLY A 130 -4.26 -14.62 -6.06
N GLU A 131 -3.19 -15.14 -6.67
CA GLU A 131 -1.83 -14.63 -6.43
C GLU A 131 -1.69 -13.16 -6.85
N LYS A 132 -2.33 -12.76 -7.95
CA LYS A 132 -2.40 -11.35 -8.39
C LYS A 132 -3.10 -10.49 -7.34
N ALA A 133 -4.25 -10.92 -6.85
CA ALA A 133 -4.98 -10.23 -5.80
C ALA A 133 -4.15 -10.10 -4.52
N MET A 134 -3.54 -11.20 -4.05
CA MET A 134 -2.65 -11.19 -2.88
C MET A 134 -1.48 -10.22 -3.06
N SER A 135 -0.86 -10.18 -4.25
CA SER A 135 0.26 -9.29 -4.53
C SER A 135 -0.11 -7.80 -4.53
N MET A 136 -1.39 -7.47 -4.66
CA MET A 136 -1.91 -6.11 -4.55
C MET A 136 -2.38 -5.79 -3.11
N TYR A 137 -3.20 -6.65 -2.53
CA TYR A 137 -3.84 -6.37 -1.24
C TYR A 137 -2.88 -6.50 -0.04
N VAL A 138 -1.97 -7.48 -0.05
CA VAL A 138 -1.02 -7.68 1.06
C VAL A 138 -0.14 -6.45 1.29
N PRO A 139 0.53 -5.86 0.28
CA PRO A 139 1.28 -4.63 0.46
C PRO A 139 0.39 -3.45 0.87
N LEU A 140 -0.82 -3.34 0.29
CA LEU A 140 -1.76 -2.28 0.62
C LEU A 140 -2.18 -2.34 2.09
N PHE A 141 -2.63 -3.48 2.57
CA PHE A 141 -3.04 -3.66 3.96
C PHE A 141 -1.87 -3.47 4.92
N SER A 142 -0.67 -3.96 4.57
CA SER A 142 0.55 -3.75 5.35
C SER A 142 0.91 -2.27 5.46
N ALA A 143 0.77 -1.51 4.37
CA ALA A 143 1.01 -0.08 4.35
C ALA A 143 0.02 0.68 5.25
N VAL A 144 -1.28 0.32 5.16
CA VAL A 144 -2.34 0.91 5.99
C VAL A 144 -2.12 0.56 7.47
N ALA A 145 -1.82 -0.70 7.80
CA ALA A 145 -1.53 -1.14 9.16
C ALA A 145 -0.30 -0.40 9.74
N ALA A 146 0.77 -0.28 8.95
CA ALA A 146 1.96 0.47 9.35
C ALA A 146 1.64 1.96 9.61
N LYS A 147 0.71 2.55 8.85
CA LYS A 147 0.23 3.92 9.07
C LYS A 147 -0.57 4.03 10.37
N TYR A 148 -1.52 3.12 10.61
CA TYR A 148 -2.34 3.11 11.82
C TYR A 148 -1.53 2.81 13.09
N ALA A 149 -0.39 2.17 12.98
CA ALA A 149 0.48 1.92 14.13
C ALA A 149 1.03 3.19 14.83
N GLY A 150 0.92 4.35 14.18
CA GLY A 150 1.22 5.66 14.78
C GLY A 150 -0.03 6.42 15.24
N ALA A 151 -1.21 5.85 15.08
CA ALA A 151 -2.47 6.44 15.53
C ALA A 151 -2.67 6.24 17.04
N ARG A 152 -3.65 6.93 17.60
CA ARG A 152 -4.09 6.71 18.99
C ARG A 152 -4.64 5.29 19.15
N GLU A 153 -4.55 4.73 20.35
CA GLU A 153 -5.02 3.36 20.63
C GLU A 153 -6.54 3.20 20.39
N ASP A 154 -7.31 4.28 20.66
CA ASP A 154 -8.75 4.31 20.46
C ASP A 154 -9.18 4.68 19.04
N ALA A 155 -8.25 4.86 18.11
CA ALA A 155 -8.56 5.20 16.73
C ALA A 155 -9.23 4.02 16.01
N PRO A 156 -10.38 4.23 15.35
CA PRO A 156 -10.99 3.19 14.52
C PRO A 156 -10.09 2.95 13.30
N LYS A 157 -9.44 1.80 13.25
CA LYS A 157 -8.62 1.39 12.09
C LYS A 157 -9.52 1.06 10.91
N MET A 158 -10.15 2.08 10.31
CA MET A 158 -11.17 1.91 9.28
C MET A 158 -10.56 1.80 7.89
N ILE A 159 -11.00 0.80 7.11
CA ILE A 159 -10.75 0.71 5.67
C ILE A 159 -12.08 0.70 4.90
N SER A 160 -12.09 1.31 3.74
CA SER A 160 -13.23 1.28 2.83
C SER A 160 -12.78 0.78 1.47
N LEU A 161 -13.42 -0.27 0.96
CA LEU A 161 -13.10 -0.89 -0.32
C LEU A 161 -14.34 -0.92 -1.20
N ASP A 162 -14.21 -0.36 -2.40
CA ASP A 162 -15.23 -0.37 -3.42
C ASP A 162 -14.95 -1.48 -4.43
N GLU A 163 -15.98 -2.21 -4.84
CA GLU A 163 -15.88 -3.37 -5.73
C GLU A 163 -14.78 -4.37 -5.33
N ALA A 164 -14.60 -4.56 -4.03
CA ALA A 164 -13.53 -5.39 -3.50
C ALA A 164 -13.66 -6.84 -3.98
N PHE A 165 -12.48 -7.40 -4.26
CA PHE A 165 -12.30 -8.81 -4.60
C PHE A 165 -13.00 -9.28 -5.87
N ALA A 166 -13.31 -8.38 -6.80
CA ALA A 166 -13.85 -8.74 -8.10
C ALA A 166 -12.88 -9.68 -8.85
N GLY A 167 -13.40 -10.84 -9.29
CA GLY A 167 -12.60 -11.84 -9.99
C GLY A 167 -11.61 -12.65 -9.14
N VAL A 168 -11.69 -12.53 -7.81
CA VAL A 168 -10.91 -13.33 -6.86
C VAL A 168 -11.70 -14.56 -6.47
N ASP A 169 -11.04 -15.72 -6.40
CA ASP A 169 -11.69 -16.95 -5.95
C ASP A 169 -11.95 -16.95 -4.42
N GLU A 170 -12.87 -17.79 -3.99
CA GLU A 170 -13.36 -17.83 -2.61
C GLU A 170 -12.25 -18.09 -1.57
N MET A 171 -11.26 -18.94 -1.89
CA MET A 171 -10.18 -19.26 -0.96
C MET A 171 -9.30 -18.02 -0.70
N ASN A 172 -8.95 -17.29 -1.74
CA ASN A 172 -8.20 -16.06 -1.63
C ASN A 172 -9.02 -14.94 -0.97
N ILE A 173 -10.34 -14.88 -1.18
CA ILE A 173 -11.22 -13.94 -0.45
C ILE A 173 -11.19 -14.24 1.06
N ARG A 174 -11.23 -15.50 1.47
CA ARG A 174 -11.09 -15.89 2.88
C ARG A 174 -9.74 -15.43 3.47
N ASP A 175 -8.64 -15.61 2.73
CA ASP A 175 -7.32 -15.12 3.15
C ASP A 175 -7.32 -13.59 3.32
N MET A 176 -7.95 -12.85 2.41
CA MET A 176 -8.09 -11.39 2.53
C MET A 176 -8.85 -10.97 3.78
N PHE A 177 -9.99 -11.61 4.06
CA PHE A 177 -10.73 -11.33 5.30
C PHE A 177 -9.94 -11.71 6.54
N ARG A 178 -9.17 -12.80 6.50
CA ARG A 178 -8.27 -13.15 7.61
C ARG A 178 -7.26 -12.03 7.86
N LEU A 179 -6.63 -11.48 6.82
CA LEU A 179 -5.70 -10.36 6.94
C LEU A 179 -6.36 -9.09 7.50
N ILE A 180 -7.58 -8.77 7.06
CA ILE A 180 -8.34 -7.64 7.59
C ILE A 180 -8.55 -7.79 9.10
N VAL A 181 -8.89 -9.00 9.55
CA VAL A 181 -9.10 -9.30 10.96
C VAL A 181 -7.78 -9.32 11.76
N GLU A 182 -6.73 -9.94 11.23
CA GLU A 182 -5.39 -9.97 11.85
C GLU A 182 -4.79 -8.57 12.05
N PHE A 183 -5.07 -7.64 11.12
CA PHE A 183 -4.69 -6.24 11.26
C PHE A 183 -5.64 -5.40 12.14
N GLU A 184 -6.67 -6.03 12.68
CA GLU A 184 -7.71 -5.36 13.50
C GLU A 184 -8.38 -4.21 12.75
N PHE A 185 -8.55 -4.34 11.44
CA PHE A 185 -9.27 -3.34 10.67
C PHE A 185 -10.78 -3.44 10.88
N ASN A 186 -11.41 -2.31 11.13
CA ASN A 186 -12.82 -2.13 10.85
C ASN A 186 -12.99 -1.85 9.36
N PHE A 187 -13.97 -2.45 8.72
CA PHE A 187 -14.09 -2.33 7.28
C PHE A 187 -15.50 -2.03 6.80
N MET A 188 -15.58 -1.33 5.70
CA MET A 188 -16.77 -1.16 4.89
C MET A 188 -16.43 -1.60 3.48
N ILE A 189 -17.13 -2.62 2.98
CA ILE A 189 -16.88 -3.22 1.66
C ILE A 189 -18.17 -3.18 0.85
N ASN A 190 -18.06 -2.72 -0.38
CA ASN A 190 -19.10 -2.78 -1.37
C ASN A 190 -18.69 -3.84 -2.42
N SER A 191 -19.62 -4.71 -2.79
CA SER A 191 -19.40 -5.76 -3.79
C SER A 191 -20.73 -6.24 -4.35
N GLN A 192 -20.75 -6.68 -5.61
CA GLN A 192 -21.95 -7.18 -6.28
C GLN A 192 -22.33 -8.61 -5.87
N ILE A 193 -21.34 -9.43 -5.50
CA ILE A 193 -21.50 -10.87 -5.27
C ILE A 193 -21.04 -11.34 -3.89
N LEU A 194 -20.34 -10.49 -3.14
CA LEU A 194 -19.72 -10.86 -1.89
C LEU A 194 -20.71 -10.75 -0.72
N TRP A 195 -20.85 -11.82 0.06
CA TRP A 195 -21.62 -11.80 1.30
C TRP A 195 -20.78 -11.52 2.54
N GLY A 196 -19.53 -11.94 2.54
CA GLY A 196 -18.57 -11.69 3.62
C GLY A 196 -18.80 -12.51 4.90
N ASP A 197 -19.77 -13.42 4.91
CA ASP A 197 -20.09 -14.32 6.03
C ASP A 197 -19.14 -15.51 6.09
N TYR A 198 -17.84 -15.23 6.16
CA TYR A 198 -16.79 -16.23 6.32
C TYR A 198 -16.49 -16.53 7.79
N ASP A 199 -16.08 -17.76 8.06
CA ASP A 199 -15.66 -18.21 9.39
C ASP A 199 -14.50 -17.41 10.00
N THR A 200 -13.68 -16.78 9.15
CA THR A 200 -12.61 -15.87 9.56
C THR A 200 -13.11 -14.50 10.05
N VAL A 201 -14.37 -14.14 9.78
CA VAL A 201 -14.95 -12.85 10.15
C VAL A 201 -15.78 -13.00 11.43
N PRO A 202 -15.40 -12.39 12.55
CA PRO A 202 -16.06 -12.59 13.84
C PRO A 202 -17.47 -11.98 13.91
N ALA A 203 -17.68 -10.86 13.24
CA ALA A 203 -18.97 -10.17 13.18
C ALA A 203 -19.07 -9.29 11.95
N LEU A 204 -20.26 -9.21 11.34
CA LEU A 204 -20.49 -8.38 10.16
C LEU A 204 -21.96 -7.97 10.06
N ALA A 205 -22.22 -6.70 9.73
CA ALA A 205 -23.52 -6.25 9.28
C ALA A 205 -23.54 -6.21 7.74
N ILE A 206 -24.50 -6.91 7.14
CA ILE A 206 -24.63 -7.03 5.70
C ILE A 206 -25.91 -6.32 5.26
N TYR A 207 -25.81 -5.44 4.28
CA TYR A 207 -26.92 -4.71 3.70
C TYR A 207 -27.06 -5.10 2.24
N GLN A 208 -28.05 -5.94 1.94
CA GLN A 208 -28.38 -6.31 0.56
C GLN A 208 -29.26 -5.23 -0.06
N LEU A 209 -28.76 -4.60 -1.10
CA LEU A 209 -29.44 -3.56 -1.85
C LEU A 209 -30.15 -4.20 -3.06
N ILE A 210 -31.46 -4.04 -3.15
CA ILE A 210 -32.26 -4.56 -4.24
C ILE A 210 -32.99 -3.40 -4.90
N ARG A 211 -32.75 -3.21 -6.20
CA ARG A 211 -33.48 -2.25 -7.01
C ARG A 211 -34.35 -3.01 -8.03
N PRO A 212 -35.68 -3.09 -7.84
CA PRO A 212 -36.54 -3.70 -8.83
C PRO A 212 -36.51 -2.93 -10.16
N GLU A 213 -36.71 -3.61 -11.26
CA GLU A 213 -36.78 -2.96 -12.57
C GLU A 213 -37.90 -1.89 -12.55
N ASN A 214 -37.57 -0.71 -13.10
CA ASN A 214 -38.45 0.48 -13.17
C ASN A 214 -38.85 1.08 -11.82
N ALA A 215 -38.29 0.65 -10.69
CA ALA A 215 -38.54 1.24 -9.39
C ALA A 215 -37.67 2.51 -9.18
N ARG A 216 -38.29 3.53 -8.57
CA ARG A 216 -37.59 4.77 -8.14
C ARG A 216 -36.99 4.66 -6.73
N PHE A 217 -37.04 3.50 -6.11
CA PHE A 217 -36.55 3.23 -4.77
C PHE A 217 -35.64 1.99 -4.76
N VAL A 218 -34.86 1.87 -3.72
CA VAL A 218 -34.02 0.71 -3.41
C VAL A 218 -34.54 0.10 -2.12
N SER A 219 -34.76 -1.20 -2.14
CA SER A 219 -35.08 -1.99 -0.94
C SER A 219 -33.77 -2.43 -0.28
N VAL A 220 -33.74 -2.38 1.04
CA VAL A 220 -32.58 -2.79 1.83
C VAL A 220 -32.98 -3.94 2.74
N ILE A 221 -32.30 -5.06 2.61
CA ILE A 221 -32.46 -6.20 3.53
C ILE A 221 -31.19 -6.27 4.38
N ARG A 222 -31.36 -6.24 5.69
CA ARG A 222 -30.26 -6.29 6.64
C ARG A 222 -30.06 -7.67 7.21
N TYR A 223 -28.81 -8.13 7.25
CA TYR A 223 -28.42 -9.36 7.91
C TYR A 223 -27.31 -9.05 8.94
N LEU A 224 -27.27 -9.85 9.99
CA LEU A 224 -26.18 -9.87 10.97
C LEU A 224 -25.51 -11.24 10.91
N TRP A 225 -24.19 -11.22 10.82
CA TRP A 225 -23.31 -12.36 10.95
C TRP A 225 -22.58 -12.29 12.28
N ASN A 226 -22.57 -13.36 13.04
CA ASN A 226 -21.93 -13.44 14.37
C ASN A 226 -20.75 -14.42 14.44
N GLY A 227 -20.11 -14.68 13.30
CA GLY A 227 -19.02 -15.63 13.16
C GLY A 227 -19.47 -17.10 12.94
N LYS A 228 -20.79 -17.38 13.06
CA LYS A 228 -21.34 -18.75 12.93
C LYS A 228 -22.62 -18.80 12.13
N LYS A 229 -23.48 -17.83 12.31
CA LYS A 229 -24.83 -17.79 11.71
C LYS A 229 -25.16 -16.41 11.16
N LYS A 230 -25.70 -16.39 9.94
CA LYS A 230 -26.28 -15.21 9.31
C LYS A 230 -27.77 -15.18 9.59
N VAL A 231 -28.24 -14.09 10.19
CA VAL A 231 -29.65 -13.90 10.57
C VAL A 231 -30.19 -12.63 9.92
N MET A 232 -31.32 -12.74 9.24
CA MET A 232 -32.03 -11.57 8.70
C MET A 232 -32.63 -10.77 9.85
N VAL A 233 -32.41 -9.45 9.87
CA VAL A 233 -32.97 -8.55 10.89
C VAL A 233 -34.37 -8.15 10.46
N THR A 234 -35.37 -8.51 11.26
CA THR A 234 -36.75 -8.06 11.11
C THR A 234 -37.03 -6.89 12.07
N ASP A 235 -38.05 -6.07 11.78
CA ASP A 235 -38.43 -4.91 12.61
C ASP A 235 -38.66 -5.25 14.10
N GLN A 236 -39.06 -6.47 14.39
CA GLN A 236 -39.23 -6.95 15.77
C GLN A 236 -37.91 -7.11 16.54
N MET A 237 -36.77 -7.29 15.84
CA MET A 237 -35.44 -7.37 16.46
C MET A 237 -34.79 -6.00 16.62
N ALA A 238 -35.15 -5.02 15.80
CA ALA A 238 -34.61 -3.65 15.86
C ALA A 238 -35.11 -2.87 17.09
N GLN A 239 -36.19 -3.29 17.73
CA GLN A 239 -36.76 -2.61 18.95
C GLN A 239 -36.16 -3.14 20.27
N LYS A 240 -35.30 -4.18 20.25
CA LYS A 240 -34.71 -4.81 21.45
C LYS A 240 -33.23 -4.55 21.67
N GLY A 241 -32.60 -3.70 20.88
CA GLY A 241 -31.21 -3.24 21.02
C GLY A 241 -31.17 -1.74 21.13
#